data_8a0aa802bb8187a93c47584f987957e9
#
_entry.id   8a0aa802bb8187a93c47584f987957e9
#
_cell.length_a   1.000
_cell.length_b   1.000
_cell.length_c   1.000
_cell.angle_alpha   90.00
_cell.angle_beta   90.00
_cell.angle_gamma   90.00
#
_symmetry.space_group_name_H-M   'P 1'
#
loop_
_entity.id
_entity.type
_entity.pdbx_description
1 polymer ?
#
loop_
_entity_poly.entity_id
_entity_poly.type
_entity_poly.pdbx_seq_one_letter_code
_entity_poly.pdbx_strand_id
1 'polypeptide(L)'
;GDWLNKMVERAVINTAKSKLSYPYLVQKTLEHQSNLNMGKVASIWWPLAASWLLMSVELPFTSAVIARLALPEITLAAFGSVVFPIAVAVEAPIIMLLTASTALCRDWHSYLKVRRYMMVMGGVLTGIHGLIAFTPFFDFLVGRLMGVPPEIMGPARIGLQIMLLWTWAIAYRRFNQGILILIVEQEG
;
A
#
# COMPACT_ATOMS: atom_id res chain seq x y z
N GLY A 1 34.49 38.45 -13.49
CA GLY A 1 33.33 38.52 -14.39
C GLY A 1 33.04 37.23 -15.17
N ASP A 2 34.02 36.38 -15.44
CA ASP A 2 33.88 35.19 -16.32
C ASP A 2 33.05 34.06 -15.72
N TRP A 3 33.06 33.91 -14.43
CA TRP A 3 32.34 32.92 -13.67
C TRP A 3 30.81 33.14 -13.68
N LEU A 4 30.38 34.39 -13.53
CA LEU A 4 28.95 34.77 -13.56
C LEU A 4 28.35 34.57 -14.96
N ASN A 5 29.08 34.92 -16.01
CA ASN A 5 28.66 34.71 -17.40
C ASN A 5 28.49 33.20 -17.69
N LYS A 6 29.40 32.34 -17.24
CA LYS A 6 29.28 30.88 -17.42
C LYS A 6 28.09 30.28 -16.62
N MET A 7 27.78 30.81 -15.44
CA MET A 7 26.60 30.39 -14.69
C MET A 7 25.29 30.80 -15.39
N VAL A 8 25.19 32.04 -15.87
CA VAL A 8 24.02 32.53 -16.58
C VAL A 8 23.83 31.74 -17.88
N GLU A 9 24.89 31.49 -18.63
CA GLU A 9 24.86 30.72 -19.88
C GLU A 9 24.36 29.28 -19.63
N ARG A 10 24.86 28.59 -18.57
CA ARG A 10 24.38 27.28 -18.20
C ARG A 10 22.91 27.27 -17.74
N ALA A 11 22.49 28.29 -17.00
CA ALA A 11 21.09 28.42 -16.59
C ALA A 11 20.16 28.64 -17.81
N VAL A 12 20.56 29.50 -18.76
CA VAL A 12 19.81 29.75 -19.98
C VAL A 12 19.75 28.50 -20.86
N ILE A 13 20.86 27.77 -21.02
CA ILE A 13 20.90 26.53 -21.81
C ILE A 13 20.01 25.44 -21.16
N ASN A 14 20.05 25.30 -19.83
CA ASN A 14 19.20 24.33 -19.13
C ASN A 14 17.71 24.70 -19.21
N THR A 15 17.37 25.98 -19.13
CA THR A 15 15.99 26.46 -19.30
C THR A 15 15.50 26.29 -20.75
N ALA A 16 16.36 26.54 -21.73
CA ALA A 16 16.05 26.32 -23.14
C ALA A 16 15.88 24.81 -23.44
N LYS A 17 16.75 23.95 -22.92
CA LYS A 17 16.61 22.49 -23.03
C LYS A 17 15.33 21.97 -22.38
N SER A 18 14.94 22.49 -21.21
CA SER A 18 13.68 22.11 -20.57
C SER A 18 12.45 22.56 -21.37
N LYS A 19 12.47 23.75 -21.94
CA LYS A 19 11.38 24.24 -22.80
C LYS A 19 11.30 23.49 -24.16
N LEU A 20 12.41 23.08 -24.73
CA LEU A 20 12.44 22.27 -25.98
C LEU A 20 12.05 20.80 -25.71
N SER A 21 12.37 20.28 -24.54
CA SER A 21 12.00 18.91 -24.15
C SER A 21 10.51 18.76 -23.83
N TYR A 22 9.85 19.83 -23.38
CA TYR A 22 8.44 19.79 -23.01
C TYR A 22 7.50 19.43 -24.17
N PRO A 23 7.56 20.07 -25.35
CA PRO A 23 6.71 19.69 -26.49
C PRO A 23 7.02 18.29 -27.01
N TYR A 24 8.29 17.85 -27.01
CA TYR A 24 8.67 16.48 -27.37
C TYR A 24 8.09 15.45 -26.42
N LEU A 25 8.14 15.70 -25.11
CA LEU A 25 7.55 14.81 -24.11
C LEU A 25 6.03 14.76 -24.23
N VAL A 26 5.38 15.91 -24.45
CA VAL A 26 3.93 15.98 -24.67
C VAL A 26 3.54 15.23 -25.95
N GLN A 27 4.28 15.42 -27.04
CA GLN A 27 4.02 14.74 -28.31
C GLN A 27 4.21 13.22 -28.17
N LYS A 28 5.29 12.77 -27.53
CA LYS A 28 5.52 11.35 -27.23
C LYS A 28 4.43 10.75 -26.36
N THR A 29 3.92 11.52 -25.40
CA THR A 29 2.79 11.07 -24.54
C THR A 29 1.50 10.97 -25.34
N LEU A 30 1.23 11.92 -26.24
CA LEU A 30 0.05 11.91 -27.10
C LEU A 30 0.12 10.77 -28.14
N GLU A 31 1.28 10.52 -28.74
CA GLU A 31 1.51 9.37 -29.62
C GLU A 31 1.32 8.03 -28.90
N HIS A 32 1.77 7.95 -27.67
CA HIS A 32 1.56 6.75 -26.83
C HIS A 32 0.09 6.55 -26.46
N GLN A 33 -0.65 7.65 -26.25
CA GLN A 33 -2.11 7.60 -26.00
C GLN A 33 -2.90 7.23 -27.26
N SER A 34 -2.46 7.62 -28.47
CA SER A 34 -3.14 7.30 -29.74
C SER A 34 -3.09 5.81 -30.08
N ASN A 35 -2.14 5.06 -29.53
CA ASN A 35 -1.96 3.63 -29.72
C ASN A 35 -2.59 2.76 -28.62
N LEU A 36 -3.40 3.35 -27.74
CA LEU A 36 -4.15 2.62 -26.73
C LEU A 36 -5.31 1.85 -27.37
N ASN A 37 -5.06 0.60 -27.73
CA ASN A 37 -6.11 -0.32 -28.13
C ASN A 37 -6.86 -0.84 -26.89
N MET A 38 -8.20 -0.93 -26.96
CA MET A 38 -9.03 -1.46 -25.88
C MET A 38 -8.58 -2.84 -25.39
N GLY A 39 -8.00 -3.67 -26.27
CA GLY A 39 -7.41 -4.94 -25.91
C GLY A 39 -6.19 -4.78 -24.97
N LYS A 40 -5.34 -3.79 -25.21
CA LYS A 40 -4.19 -3.48 -24.33
C LYS A 40 -4.63 -2.95 -22.99
N VAL A 41 -5.63 -2.08 -22.96
CA VAL A 41 -6.24 -1.60 -21.71
C VAL A 41 -6.83 -2.76 -20.92
N ALA A 42 -7.59 -3.64 -21.55
CA ALA A 42 -8.20 -4.79 -20.91
C ALA A 42 -7.15 -5.79 -20.36
N SER A 43 -6.06 -6.03 -21.08
CA SER A 43 -5.00 -6.94 -20.65
C SER A 43 -4.25 -6.46 -19.41
N ILE A 44 -4.06 -5.15 -19.26
CA ILE A 44 -3.45 -4.54 -18.07
C ILE A 44 -4.46 -4.46 -16.91
N TRP A 45 -5.71 -4.12 -17.24
CA TRP A 45 -6.77 -3.96 -16.24
C TRP A 45 -7.20 -5.26 -15.60
N TRP A 46 -7.29 -6.36 -16.36
CA TRP A 46 -7.81 -7.64 -15.89
C TRP A 46 -7.03 -8.25 -14.70
N PRO A 47 -5.68 -8.34 -14.73
CA PRO A 47 -4.93 -8.86 -13.58
C PRO A 47 -5.11 -8.01 -12.33
N LEU A 48 -5.21 -6.69 -12.51
CA LEU A 48 -5.45 -5.75 -11.42
C LEU A 48 -6.86 -5.93 -10.83
N ALA A 49 -7.88 -6.02 -11.69
CA ALA A 49 -9.25 -6.28 -11.29
C ALA A 49 -9.40 -7.63 -10.58
N ALA A 50 -8.77 -8.69 -11.10
CA ALA A 50 -8.75 -10.01 -10.48
C ALA A 50 -8.11 -9.98 -9.08
N SER A 51 -7.01 -9.23 -8.92
CA SER A 51 -6.37 -9.01 -7.61
C SER A 51 -7.30 -8.31 -6.61
N TRP A 52 -8.06 -7.30 -7.07
CA TRP A 52 -9.04 -6.61 -6.22
C TRP A 52 -10.23 -7.50 -5.87
N LEU A 53 -10.73 -8.31 -6.81
CA LEU A 53 -11.78 -9.29 -6.55
C LEU A 53 -11.35 -10.31 -5.50
N LEU A 54 -10.11 -10.83 -5.63
CA LEU A 54 -9.56 -11.77 -4.64
C LEU A 54 -9.50 -11.15 -3.23
N MET A 55 -9.11 -9.87 -3.14
CA MET A 55 -9.15 -9.13 -1.87
C MET A 55 -10.56 -8.97 -1.32
N SER A 56 -11.54 -8.73 -2.20
CA SER A 56 -12.92 -8.53 -1.77
C SER A 56 -13.55 -9.80 -1.21
N VAL A 57 -13.12 -10.99 -1.68
CA VAL A 57 -13.59 -12.29 -1.17
C VAL A 57 -13.04 -12.60 0.22
N GLU A 58 -11.92 -12.00 0.59
CA GLU A 58 -11.24 -12.27 1.85
C GLU A 58 -12.07 -11.92 3.09
N LEU A 59 -12.73 -10.75 3.12
CA LEU A 59 -13.57 -10.34 4.23
C LEU A 59 -14.79 -11.25 4.45
N PRO A 60 -15.59 -11.57 3.41
CA PRO A 60 -16.68 -12.55 3.53
C PRO A 60 -16.18 -13.94 3.97
N PHE A 61 -15.04 -14.39 3.44
CA PHE A 61 -14.46 -15.67 3.83
C PHE A 61 -14.05 -15.69 5.32
N THR A 62 -13.34 -14.67 5.76
CA THR A 62 -12.94 -14.53 7.17
C THR A 62 -14.16 -14.45 8.07
N SER A 63 -15.17 -13.67 7.72
CA SER A 63 -16.43 -13.59 8.47
C SER A 63 -17.17 -14.94 8.53
N ALA A 64 -17.18 -15.70 7.42
CA ALA A 64 -17.79 -17.02 7.39
C ALA A 64 -17.05 -18.05 8.27
N VAL A 65 -15.72 -17.93 8.39
CA VAL A 65 -14.92 -18.75 9.30
C VAL A 65 -15.20 -18.36 10.75
N ILE A 66 -15.20 -17.07 11.06
CA ILE A 66 -15.49 -16.55 12.41
C ILE A 66 -16.91 -16.95 12.86
N ALA A 67 -17.89 -16.93 11.97
CA ALA A 67 -19.27 -17.33 12.24
C ALA A 67 -19.42 -18.80 12.65
N ARG A 68 -18.39 -19.64 12.46
CA ARG A 68 -18.36 -21.04 12.89
C ARG A 68 -17.69 -21.26 14.23
N LEU A 69 -17.15 -20.20 14.84
CA LEU A 69 -16.52 -20.27 16.17
C LEU A 69 -17.58 -20.28 17.27
N ALA A 70 -17.14 -20.63 18.49
CA ALA A 70 -17.98 -20.48 19.67
C ALA A 70 -18.34 -19.01 19.87
N LEU A 71 -19.59 -18.70 20.21
CA LEU A 71 -20.13 -17.35 20.40
C LEU A 71 -19.94 -16.46 19.13
N PRO A 72 -20.52 -16.84 17.99
CA PRO A 72 -20.27 -16.17 16.72
C PRO A 72 -20.67 -14.69 16.74
N GLU A 73 -21.70 -14.30 17.46
CA GLU A 73 -22.15 -12.91 17.59
C GLU A 73 -21.07 -12.03 18.23
N ILE A 74 -20.45 -12.49 19.31
CA ILE A 74 -19.41 -11.76 20.03
C ILE A 74 -18.12 -11.71 19.21
N THR A 75 -17.74 -12.81 18.56
CA THR A 75 -16.51 -12.89 17.76
C THR A 75 -16.62 -12.09 16.47
N LEU A 76 -17.77 -12.08 15.81
CA LEU A 76 -18.03 -11.23 14.65
C LEU A 76 -18.06 -9.75 15.03
N ALA A 77 -18.70 -9.41 16.17
CA ALA A 77 -18.69 -8.05 16.67
C ALA A 77 -17.27 -7.59 17.01
N ALA A 78 -16.46 -8.44 17.67
CA ALA A 78 -15.05 -8.15 17.96
C ALA A 78 -14.24 -7.91 16.70
N PHE A 79 -14.41 -8.74 15.68
CA PHE A 79 -13.71 -8.60 14.42
C PHE A 79 -14.10 -7.31 13.68
N GLY A 80 -15.40 -7.07 13.51
CA GLY A 80 -15.90 -5.94 12.71
C GLY A 80 -15.75 -4.58 13.40
N SER A 81 -15.92 -4.49 14.72
CA SER A 81 -15.86 -3.22 15.44
C SER A 81 -14.48 -2.85 15.97
N VAL A 82 -13.59 -3.81 16.19
CA VAL A 82 -12.27 -3.56 16.82
C VAL A 82 -11.13 -4.01 15.94
N VAL A 83 -11.09 -5.30 15.59
CA VAL A 83 -9.91 -5.90 14.93
C VAL A 83 -9.68 -5.29 13.56
N PHE A 84 -10.69 -5.31 12.72
CA PHE A 84 -10.58 -4.82 11.36
C PHE A 84 -10.30 -3.31 11.27
N PRO A 85 -11.01 -2.41 11.98
CA PRO A 85 -10.71 -0.98 11.96
C PRO A 85 -9.30 -0.64 12.46
N ILE A 86 -8.81 -1.30 13.52
CA ILE A 86 -7.47 -1.06 14.03
C ILE A 86 -6.42 -1.58 13.04
N ALA A 87 -6.61 -2.77 12.47
CA ALA A 87 -5.70 -3.30 11.46
C ALA A 87 -5.60 -2.37 10.25
N VAL A 88 -6.74 -1.92 9.70
CA VAL A 88 -6.77 -0.98 8.57
C VAL A 88 -6.11 0.36 8.91
N ALA A 89 -6.33 0.89 10.11
CA ALA A 89 -5.70 2.13 10.55
C ALA A 89 -4.17 2.01 10.62
N VAL A 90 -3.65 0.88 11.15
CA VAL A 90 -2.21 0.59 11.18
C VAL A 90 -1.65 0.38 9.77
N GLU A 91 -2.42 -0.22 8.87
CA GLU A 91 -2.01 -0.54 7.51
C GLU A 91 -2.14 0.63 6.53
N ALA A 92 -2.82 1.71 6.88
CA ALA A 92 -3.05 2.84 6.00
C ALA A 92 -1.77 3.37 5.31
N PRO A 93 -0.61 3.52 5.98
CA PRO A 93 0.63 3.92 5.32
C PRO A 93 1.16 2.89 4.32
N ILE A 94 0.83 1.60 4.51
CA ILE A 94 1.28 0.50 3.62
C ILE A 94 0.64 0.60 2.25
N ILE A 95 -0.57 1.12 2.15
CA ILE A 95 -1.29 1.29 0.88
C ILE A 95 -0.47 2.17 -0.08
N MET A 96 0.24 3.17 0.44
CA MET A 96 1.09 4.05 -0.34
C MET A 96 2.32 3.35 -0.94
N LEU A 97 2.71 2.17 -0.44
CA LEU A 97 3.83 1.40 -1.00
C LEU A 97 3.58 0.93 -2.44
N LEU A 98 2.34 0.67 -2.80
CA LEU A 98 1.98 0.33 -4.17
C LEU A 98 2.39 1.47 -5.12
N THR A 99 1.94 2.69 -4.83
CA THR A 99 2.24 3.88 -5.63
C THR A 99 3.73 4.22 -5.60
N ALA A 100 4.37 4.11 -4.42
CA ALA A 100 5.80 4.37 -4.29
C ALA A 100 6.64 3.37 -5.10
N SER A 101 6.29 2.09 -5.12
CA SER A 101 7.02 1.08 -5.88
C SER A 101 6.85 1.27 -7.40
N THR A 102 5.65 1.57 -7.88
CA THR A 102 5.42 1.85 -9.30
C THR A 102 6.10 3.14 -9.77
N ALA A 103 6.14 4.19 -8.94
CA ALA A 103 6.72 5.47 -9.32
C ALA A 103 8.26 5.50 -9.26
N LEU A 104 8.85 4.83 -8.27
CA LEU A 104 10.26 5.01 -7.90
C LEU A 104 11.17 3.85 -8.32
N CYS A 105 10.67 2.63 -8.54
CA CYS A 105 11.51 1.46 -8.85
C CYS A 105 11.87 1.36 -10.34
N ARG A 106 12.48 2.41 -10.89
CA ARG A 106 12.85 2.45 -12.33
C ARG A 106 14.20 1.79 -12.64
N ASP A 107 15.07 1.66 -11.65
CA ASP A 107 16.41 1.05 -11.76
C ASP A 107 16.69 0.18 -10.53
N TRP A 108 17.69 -0.69 -10.62
CA TRP A 108 18.05 -1.62 -9.54
C TRP A 108 18.41 -0.92 -8.23
N HIS A 109 19.05 0.24 -8.31
CA HIS A 109 19.45 0.99 -7.11
C HIS A 109 18.23 1.59 -6.39
N SER A 110 17.28 2.14 -7.13
CA SER A 110 16.01 2.65 -6.60
C SER A 110 15.16 1.52 -6.02
N TYR A 111 15.09 0.37 -6.70
CA TYR A 111 14.43 -0.83 -6.19
C TYR A 111 14.96 -1.24 -4.81
N LEU A 112 16.28 -1.32 -4.63
CA LEU A 112 16.89 -1.69 -3.34
C LEU A 112 16.55 -0.69 -2.24
N LYS A 113 16.50 0.62 -2.55
CA LYS A 113 16.10 1.66 -1.58
C LYS A 113 14.64 1.54 -1.18
N VAL A 114 13.73 1.39 -2.14
CA VAL A 114 12.30 1.26 -1.88
C VAL A 114 12.00 -0.04 -1.14
N ARG A 115 12.66 -1.14 -1.50
CA ARG A 115 12.58 -2.42 -0.78
C ARG A 115 13.03 -2.27 0.68
N ARG A 116 14.15 -1.59 0.93
CA ARG A 116 14.63 -1.32 2.30
C ARG A 116 13.62 -0.49 3.09
N TYR A 117 13.07 0.54 2.46
CA TYR A 117 12.02 1.36 3.05
C TYR A 117 10.78 0.52 3.41
N MET A 118 10.31 -0.34 2.51
CA MET A 118 9.21 -1.27 2.75
C MET A 118 9.50 -2.18 3.95
N MET A 119 10.70 -2.77 4.04
CA MET A 119 11.06 -3.65 5.15
C MET A 119 11.07 -2.90 6.49
N VAL A 120 11.62 -1.69 6.53
CA VAL A 120 11.63 -0.86 7.75
C VAL A 120 10.22 -0.43 8.12
N MET A 121 9.45 0.10 7.18
CA MET A 121 8.10 0.58 7.44
C MET A 121 7.16 -0.57 7.84
N GLY A 122 7.23 -1.70 7.13
CA GLY A 122 6.49 -2.91 7.49
C GLY A 122 6.85 -3.40 8.90
N GLY A 123 8.14 -3.42 9.24
CA GLY A 123 8.61 -3.80 10.57
C GLY A 123 8.12 -2.85 11.68
N VAL A 124 8.20 -1.55 11.45
CA VAL A 124 7.72 -0.53 12.41
C VAL A 124 6.21 -0.65 12.63
N LEU A 125 5.42 -0.77 11.55
CA LEU A 125 3.96 -0.90 11.66
C LEU A 125 3.55 -2.23 12.30
N THR A 126 4.25 -3.34 11.99
CA THR A 126 4.05 -4.61 12.67
C THR A 126 4.40 -4.49 14.15
N GLY A 127 5.46 -3.77 14.50
CA GLY A 127 5.83 -3.47 15.88
C GLY A 127 4.76 -2.65 16.61
N ILE A 128 4.20 -1.62 15.98
CA ILE A 128 3.09 -0.82 16.52
C ILE A 128 1.85 -1.69 16.72
N HIS A 129 1.50 -2.51 15.73
CA HIS A 129 0.40 -3.47 15.86
C HIS A 129 0.62 -4.44 17.04
N GLY A 130 1.84 -4.98 17.16
CA GLY A 130 2.22 -5.84 18.29
C GLY A 130 2.12 -5.12 19.62
N LEU A 131 2.60 -3.87 19.72
CA LEU A 131 2.43 -3.07 20.93
C LEU A 131 0.96 -2.92 21.32
N ILE A 132 0.08 -2.66 20.37
CA ILE A 132 -1.37 -2.57 20.64
C ILE A 132 -1.90 -3.93 21.12
N ALA A 133 -1.57 -5.02 20.42
CA ALA A 133 -2.14 -6.34 20.69
C ALA A 133 -1.67 -6.98 22.00
N PHE A 134 -0.41 -6.74 22.42
CA PHE A 134 0.23 -7.44 23.56
C PHE A 134 0.38 -6.60 24.83
N THR A 135 0.21 -5.27 24.76
CA THR A 135 0.39 -4.42 25.93
C THR A 135 -0.95 -3.98 26.55
N PRO A 136 -0.93 -3.41 27.76
CA PRO A 136 -2.10 -2.78 28.37
C PRO A 136 -2.65 -1.58 27.58
N PHE A 137 -1.92 -1.10 26.58
CA PHE A 137 -2.37 -0.04 25.68
C PHE A 137 -3.64 -0.43 24.92
N PHE A 138 -3.83 -1.74 24.66
CA PHE A 138 -5.08 -2.28 24.14
C PHE A 138 -6.30 -1.90 24.99
N ASP A 139 -6.19 -2.10 26.32
CA ASP A 139 -7.30 -1.84 27.26
C ASP A 139 -7.64 -0.34 27.32
N PHE A 140 -6.62 0.51 27.20
CA PHE A 140 -6.84 1.96 27.11
C PHE A 140 -7.51 2.34 25.78
N LEU A 141 -6.99 1.83 24.65
CA LEU A 141 -7.50 2.16 23.32
C LEU A 141 -8.92 1.63 23.11
N VAL A 142 -9.13 0.33 23.35
CA VAL A 142 -10.40 -0.35 23.07
C VAL A 142 -11.41 -0.14 24.17
N GLY A 143 -11.00 -0.24 25.44
CA GLY A 143 -11.89 -0.10 26.56
C GLY A 143 -12.30 1.33 26.85
N ARG A 144 -11.32 2.29 26.92
CA ARG A 144 -11.62 3.69 27.29
C ARG A 144 -11.96 4.57 26.09
N LEU A 145 -11.17 4.48 25.01
CA LEU A 145 -11.35 5.39 23.88
C LEU A 145 -12.49 4.94 22.96
N MET A 146 -12.59 3.64 22.67
CA MET A 146 -13.65 3.09 21.81
C MET A 146 -14.91 2.70 22.58
N GLY A 147 -14.85 2.58 23.93
CA GLY A 147 -16.00 2.24 24.78
C GLY A 147 -16.57 0.85 24.51
N VAL A 148 -15.74 -0.10 24.13
CA VAL A 148 -16.16 -1.45 23.74
C VAL A 148 -16.53 -2.27 24.99
N PRO A 149 -17.65 -3.04 24.97
CA PRO A 149 -18.05 -3.90 26.08
C PRO A 149 -16.97 -4.94 26.45
N PRO A 150 -16.81 -5.26 27.77
CA PRO A 150 -15.78 -6.19 28.24
C PRO A 150 -15.83 -7.57 27.58
N GLU A 151 -17.02 -8.03 27.22
CA GLU A 151 -17.27 -9.33 26.57
C GLU A 151 -16.57 -9.45 25.21
N ILE A 152 -16.44 -8.33 24.50
CA ILE A 152 -15.83 -8.26 23.17
C ILE A 152 -14.31 -8.11 23.25
N MET A 153 -13.77 -7.58 24.34
CA MET A 153 -12.35 -7.25 24.48
C MET A 153 -11.43 -8.47 24.37
N GLY A 154 -11.82 -9.60 24.97
CA GLY A 154 -11.05 -10.85 24.93
C GLY A 154 -10.88 -11.37 23.49
N PRO A 155 -11.96 -11.68 22.78
CA PRO A 155 -11.92 -12.08 21.37
C PRO A 155 -11.23 -11.07 20.46
N ALA A 156 -11.41 -9.76 20.70
CA ALA A 156 -10.78 -8.71 19.92
C ALA A 156 -9.25 -8.71 20.09
N ARG A 157 -8.74 -8.91 21.29
CA ARG A 157 -7.30 -9.01 21.56
C ARG A 157 -6.68 -10.21 20.83
N ILE A 158 -7.32 -11.37 20.89
CA ILE A 158 -6.88 -12.57 20.16
C ILE A 158 -6.90 -12.32 18.65
N GLY A 159 -7.97 -11.70 18.15
CA GLY A 159 -8.08 -11.32 16.73
C GLY A 159 -6.93 -10.42 16.25
N LEU A 160 -6.56 -9.39 17.03
CA LEU A 160 -5.42 -8.53 16.72
C LEU A 160 -4.09 -9.27 16.75
N GLN A 161 -3.90 -10.20 17.68
CA GLN A 161 -2.69 -11.03 17.75
C GLN A 161 -2.53 -11.91 16.51
N ILE A 162 -3.62 -12.49 16.01
CA ILE A 162 -3.64 -13.29 14.77
C ILE A 162 -3.36 -12.40 13.58
N MET A 163 -3.96 -11.21 13.51
CA MET A 163 -3.80 -10.25 12.41
C MET A 163 -2.40 -9.59 12.37
N LEU A 164 -1.54 -9.82 13.36
CA LEU A 164 -0.18 -9.29 13.37
C LEU A 164 0.64 -9.72 12.14
N LEU A 165 0.56 -10.99 11.76
CA LEU A 165 1.24 -11.54 10.58
C LEU A 165 0.70 -10.94 9.28
N TRP A 166 -0.55 -10.55 9.28
CA TRP A 166 -1.23 -9.92 8.16
C TRP A 166 -0.59 -8.58 7.77
N THR A 167 -0.28 -7.72 8.73
CA THR A 167 0.33 -6.41 8.50
C THR A 167 1.64 -6.53 7.70
N TRP A 168 2.50 -7.49 8.05
CA TRP A 168 3.72 -7.76 7.29
C TRP A 168 3.44 -8.31 5.90
N ALA A 169 2.52 -9.26 5.78
CA ALA A 169 2.14 -9.88 4.52
C ALA A 169 1.56 -8.86 3.53
N ILE A 170 0.74 -7.92 4.01
CA ILE A 170 0.19 -6.82 3.20
C ILE A 170 1.30 -5.91 2.68
N ALA A 171 2.27 -5.52 3.51
CA ALA A 171 3.39 -4.68 3.08
C ALA A 171 4.17 -5.34 1.94
N TYR A 172 4.51 -6.62 2.10
CA TYR A 172 5.21 -7.40 1.10
C TYR A 172 4.39 -7.56 -0.20
N ARG A 173 3.10 -7.85 -0.08
CA ARG A 173 2.18 -7.98 -1.23
C ARG A 173 2.08 -6.68 -2.02
N ARG A 174 1.86 -5.55 -1.35
CA ARG A 174 1.71 -4.24 -2.00
C ARG A 174 2.97 -3.81 -2.74
N PHE A 175 4.13 -4.04 -2.15
CA PHE A 175 5.39 -3.75 -2.80
C PHE A 175 5.58 -4.59 -4.08
N ASN A 176 5.41 -5.92 -3.99
CA ASN A 176 5.59 -6.79 -5.15
C ASN A 176 4.53 -6.55 -6.24
N GLN A 177 3.29 -6.23 -5.86
CA GLN A 177 2.24 -5.86 -6.81
C GLN A 177 2.64 -4.63 -7.63
N GLY A 178 3.23 -3.60 -6.98
CA GLY A 178 3.74 -2.43 -7.69
C GLY A 178 4.89 -2.75 -8.64
N ILE A 179 5.80 -3.64 -8.27
CA ILE A 179 6.89 -4.10 -9.14
C ILE A 179 6.35 -4.85 -10.36
N LEU A 180 5.37 -5.75 -10.17
CA LEU A 180 4.75 -6.48 -11.27
C LEU A 180 4.05 -5.57 -12.27
N ILE A 181 3.35 -4.53 -11.79
CA ILE A 181 2.72 -3.51 -12.67
C ILE A 181 3.80 -2.82 -13.52
N LEU A 182 4.93 -2.45 -12.91
CA LEU A 182 6.05 -1.79 -13.60
C LEU A 182 6.66 -2.67 -14.70
N ILE A 183 6.84 -3.98 -14.43
CA ILE A 183 7.38 -4.93 -15.42
C ILE A 183 6.43 -5.06 -16.60
N VAL A 184 5.14 -5.23 -16.35
CA VAL A 184 4.13 -5.36 -17.42
C VAL A 184 4.04 -4.08 -18.27
N GLU A 185 4.21 -2.91 -17.66
CA GLU A 185 4.23 -1.64 -18.39
C GLU A 185 5.47 -1.48 -19.28
N GLN A 186 6.60 -2.08 -18.91
CA GLN A 186 7.85 -2.01 -19.69
C GLN A 186 7.89 -2.99 -20.88
N GLU A 187 7.16 -4.10 -20.80
CA GLU A 187 7.12 -5.13 -21.85
C GLU A 187 6.06 -4.88 -22.93
N GLY A 188 5.15 -3.92 -22.74
CA GLY A 188 4.06 -3.58 -23.66
C GLY A 188 4.27 -2.25 -24.38
#